data_59a56869950f0350cd23fe6f82f4b0ae
#
_entry.id   59a56869950f0350cd23fe6f82f4b0ae
#
_cell.length_a   1.000
_cell.length_b   1.000
_cell.length_c   1.000
_cell.angle_alpha   90.00
_cell.angle_beta   90.00
_cell.angle_gamma   90.00
#
_symmetry.space_group_name_H-M   'P 1'
#
loop_
_entity.id
_entity.type
_entity.pdbx_description
1 polymer ?
#
loop_
_entity_poly.entity_id
_entity_poly.type
_entity_poly.pdbx_seq_one_letter_code
_entity_poly.pdbx_strand_id
1 'polypeptide(L)'
;MARLAAVREAVGKDVKLRIDANQAWNAKQAVRILDQMQEKGLDIEFVEQPVPAADLEGMQYVTRHASVPVLADESVFSPADALRIMQTGAADFVNIKLMKCGGITNALRIASAAEVYGVECMIGCMLEAKISVNAAVELACAKKIITKVDLDGPVLCSEDHILGGAVFDEKNITISDAPGMGIQGFVPGKVTYLDD
;
A
#
# COMPACT_ATOMS: atom_id res chain seq x y z
N MET A 1 -6.81 6.47 -19.51
CA MET A 1 -6.68 7.94 -19.79
C MET A 1 -7.98 8.70 -19.52
N ALA A 2 -9.10 8.45 -20.26
CA ALA A 2 -10.34 9.22 -20.06
C ALA A 2 -10.88 9.18 -18.62
N ARG A 3 -10.90 8.00 -17.98
CA ARG A 3 -11.32 7.86 -16.57
C ARG A 3 -10.46 8.70 -15.62
N LEU A 4 -9.14 8.68 -15.76
CA LEU A 4 -8.23 9.46 -14.90
C LEU A 4 -8.42 10.97 -15.12
N ALA A 5 -8.63 11.42 -16.35
CA ALA A 5 -8.93 12.82 -16.64
C ALA A 5 -10.24 13.26 -15.95
N ALA A 6 -11.30 12.42 -16.02
CA ALA A 6 -12.55 12.71 -15.33
C ALA A 6 -12.40 12.72 -13.79
N VAL A 7 -11.59 11.81 -13.24
CA VAL A 7 -11.28 11.83 -11.79
C VAL A 7 -10.55 13.12 -11.42
N ARG A 8 -9.50 13.49 -12.18
CA ARG A 8 -8.73 14.73 -11.92
C ARG A 8 -9.63 15.96 -12.02
N GLU A 9 -10.52 16.01 -13.00
CA GLU A 9 -11.50 17.09 -13.12
C GLU A 9 -12.44 17.16 -11.90
N ALA A 10 -12.91 16.01 -11.43
CA ALA A 10 -13.85 15.93 -10.30
C ALA A 10 -13.22 16.30 -8.96
N VAL A 11 -11.98 15.88 -8.69
CA VAL A 11 -11.32 16.07 -7.39
C VAL A 11 -10.50 17.36 -7.31
N GLY A 12 -10.26 18.03 -8.44
CA GLY A 12 -9.45 19.25 -8.49
C GLY A 12 -7.94 18.99 -8.44
N LYS A 13 -7.13 20.03 -8.32
CA LYS A 13 -5.67 19.97 -8.41
C LYS A 13 -4.99 19.60 -7.08
N ASP A 14 -5.66 19.83 -5.95
CA ASP A 14 -5.05 19.70 -4.63
C ASP A 14 -5.06 18.24 -4.12
N VAL A 15 -5.90 17.38 -4.69
CA VAL A 15 -5.97 15.96 -4.33
C VAL A 15 -4.89 15.19 -5.08
N LYS A 16 -4.04 14.47 -4.34
CA LYS A 16 -3.05 13.56 -4.93
C LYS A 16 -3.73 12.36 -5.57
N LEU A 17 -3.33 12.04 -6.80
CA LEU A 17 -3.80 10.83 -7.49
C LEU A 17 -2.72 9.77 -7.48
N ARG A 18 -3.08 8.58 -7.06
CA ARG A 18 -2.27 7.36 -7.14
C ARG A 18 -2.94 6.41 -8.11
N ILE A 19 -2.16 5.65 -8.82
CA ILE A 19 -2.69 4.63 -9.72
C ILE A 19 -2.06 3.29 -9.40
N ASP A 20 -2.89 2.26 -9.33
CA ASP A 20 -2.44 0.88 -9.30
C ASP A 20 -2.66 0.27 -10.68
N ALA A 21 -1.59 -0.19 -11.27
CA ALA A 21 -1.62 -0.84 -12.57
C ALA A 21 -1.80 -2.36 -12.46
N ASN A 22 -1.65 -2.91 -11.26
CA ASN A 22 -1.82 -4.35 -10.98
C ASN A 22 -1.16 -5.24 -12.05
N GLN A 23 0.12 -4.97 -12.35
CA GLN A 23 0.94 -5.74 -13.27
C GLN A 23 0.47 -5.71 -14.75
N ALA A 24 -0.34 -4.72 -15.14
CA ALA A 24 -1.05 -4.76 -16.42
C ALA A 24 -0.19 -4.43 -17.65
N TRP A 25 1.01 -3.87 -17.47
CA TRP A 25 1.81 -3.36 -18.58
C TRP A 25 3.15 -4.08 -18.73
N ASN A 26 3.72 -4.03 -19.92
CA ASN A 26 5.17 -4.26 -20.06
C ASN A 26 5.92 -2.93 -19.83
N ALA A 27 7.23 -3.00 -19.61
CA ALA A 27 8.05 -1.85 -19.23
C ALA A 27 7.96 -0.66 -20.22
N LYS A 28 7.99 -0.93 -21.52
CA LYS A 28 7.89 0.13 -22.55
C LYS A 28 6.50 0.74 -22.62
N GLN A 29 5.46 -0.07 -22.39
CA GLN A 29 4.08 0.45 -22.30
C GLN A 29 3.92 1.33 -21.07
N ALA A 30 4.43 0.90 -19.91
CA ALA A 30 4.36 1.64 -18.67
C ALA A 30 4.94 3.05 -18.84
N VAL A 31 6.18 3.17 -19.29
CA VAL A 31 6.83 4.47 -19.52
C VAL A 31 5.98 5.35 -20.42
N ARG A 32 5.57 4.84 -21.59
CA ARG A 32 4.75 5.62 -22.55
C ARG A 32 3.42 6.09 -21.94
N ILE A 33 2.76 5.25 -21.17
CA ILE A 33 1.47 5.60 -20.54
C ILE A 33 1.68 6.65 -19.47
N LEU A 34 2.73 6.54 -18.65
CA LEU A 34 3.06 7.50 -17.61
C LEU A 34 3.47 8.87 -18.20
N ASP A 35 4.25 8.87 -19.28
CA ASP A 35 4.59 10.10 -20.00
C ASP A 35 3.34 10.80 -20.54
N GLN A 36 2.42 10.04 -21.14
CA GLN A 36 1.14 10.60 -21.61
C GLN A 36 0.27 11.15 -20.46
N MET A 37 0.33 10.56 -19.28
CA MET A 37 -0.36 11.09 -18.10
C MET A 37 0.25 12.42 -17.66
N GLN A 38 1.57 12.51 -17.66
CA GLN A 38 2.30 13.73 -17.34
C GLN A 38 2.02 14.85 -18.35
N GLU A 39 2.09 14.55 -19.65
CA GLU A 39 1.76 15.51 -20.72
C GLU A 39 0.34 16.07 -20.62
N LYS A 40 -0.60 15.28 -20.11
CA LYS A 40 -1.99 15.68 -19.84
C LYS A 40 -2.20 16.42 -18.53
N GLY A 41 -1.15 16.63 -17.75
CA GLY A 41 -1.21 17.32 -16.47
C GLY A 41 -2.04 16.56 -15.41
N LEU A 42 -2.03 15.21 -15.44
CA LEU A 42 -2.80 14.41 -14.47
C LEU A 42 -2.16 14.40 -13.09
N ASP A 43 -0.90 14.84 -12.95
CA ASP A 43 -0.19 14.98 -11.68
C ASP A 43 -0.32 13.73 -10.79
N ILE A 44 0.19 12.59 -11.31
CA ILE A 44 0.17 11.30 -10.62
C ILE A 44 1.30 11.29 -9.58
N GLU A 45 0.96 11.00 -8.31
CA GLU A 45 1.92 10.96 -7.21
C GLU A 45 2.88 9.77 -7.34
N PHE A 46 2.36 8.60 -7.67
CA PHE A 46 3.13 7.39 -8.02
C PHE A 46 2.25 6.37 -8.74
N VAL A 47 2.91 5.42 -9.40
CA VAL A 47 2.31 4.22 -9.99
C VAL A 47 2.68 2.99 -9.17
N GLU A 48 1.68 2.19 -8.79
CA GLU A 48 1.87 0.92 -8.12
C GLU A 48 1.94 -0.21 -9.14
N GLN A 49 2.91 -1.10 -8.97
CA GLN A 49 3.19 -2.33 -9.72
C GLN A 49 2.84 -2.25 -11.22
N PRO A 50 3.56 -1.44 -12.00
CA PRO A 50 3.25 -1.25 -13.42
C PRO A 50 3.45 -2.48 -14.30
N VAL A 51 4.40 -3.36 -13.93
CA VAL A 51 4.80 -4.55 -14.69
C VAL A 51 4.61 -5.83 -13.87
N PRO A 52 4.64 -7.03 -14.49
CA PRO A 52 4.54 -8.30 -13.76
C PRO A 52 5.53 -8.41 -12.60
N ALA A 53 5.10 -8.99 -11.49
CA ALA A 53 5.87 -9.11 -10.25
C ALA A 53 7.25 -9.74 -10.43
N ALA A 54 7.39 -10.69 -11.35
CA ALA A 54 8.64 -11.37 -11.65
C ALA A 54 9.60 -10.58 -12.56
N ASP A 55 9.10 -9.51 -13.21
CA ASP A 55 9.88 -8.69 -14.16
C ASP A 55 10.58 -7.52 -13.44
N LEU A 56 11.58 -7.87 -12.61
CA LEU A 56 12.35 -6.86 -11.87
C LEU A 56 13.19 -5.95 -12.77
N GLU A 57 13.69 -6.48 -13.90
CA GLU A 57 14.43 -5.68 -14.88
C GLU A 57 13.50 -4.67 -15.56
N GLY A 58 12.28 -5.10 -15.92
CA GLY A 58 11.25 -4.22 -16.43
C GLY A 58 10.81 -3.18 -15.41
N MET A 59 10.67 -3.55 -14.14
CA MET A 59 10.37 -2.60 -13.06
C MET A 59 11.48 -1.53 -12.94
N GLN A 60 12.75 -1.95 -12.88
CA GLN A 60 13.89 -1.06 -12.84
C GLN A 60 13.96 -0.16 -14.07
N TYR A 61 13.61 -0.70 -15.24
CA TYR A 61 13.53 0.12 -16.46
C TYR A 61 12.47 1.23 -16.33
N VAL A 62 11.27 0.90 -15.83
CA VAL A 62 10.22 1.91 -15.61
C VAL A 62 10.68 2.96 -14.61
N THR A 63 11.21 2.56 -13.47
CA THR A 63 11.70 3.46 -12.41
C THR A 63 12.75 4.45 -12.93
N ARG A 64 13.62 4.02 -13.84
CA ARG A 64 14.68 4.88 -14.40
C ARG A 64 14.22 5.82 -15.52
N HIS A 65 13.14 5.49 -16.22
CA HIS A 65 12.74 6.19 -17.44
C HIS A 65 11.41 6.94 -17.30
N ALA A 66 10.55 6.57 -16.38
CA ALA A 66 9.32 7.29 -16.12
C ALA A 66 9.59 8.51 -15.22
N SER A 67 8.83 9.59 -15.43
CA SER A 67 8.85 10.77 -14.57
C SER A 67 7.99 10.61 -13.30
N VAL A 68 7.16 9.57 -13.25
CA VAL A 68 6.28 9.23 -12.13
C VAL A 68 6.99 8.18 -11.26
N PRO A 69 7.11 8.38 -9.93
CA PRO A 69 7.68 7.39 -9.04
C PRO A 69 6.96 6.05 -9.09
N VAL A 70 7.71 4.98 -8.84
CA VAL A 70 7.22 3.58 -8.89
C VAL A 70 7.18 2.98 -7.51
N LEU A 71 6.05 2.33 -7.18
CA LEU A 71 5.86 1.57 -5.96
C LEU A 71 5.76 0.08 -6.27
N ALA A 72 6.55 -0.74 -5.57
CA ALA A 72 6.53 -2.20 -5.69
C ALA A 72 5.53 -2.80 -4.70
N ASP A 73 4.54 -3.55 -5.20
CA ASP A 73 3.55 -4.28 -4.40
C ASP A 73 3.71 -5.79 -4.58
N GLU A 74 3.24 -6.35 -5.67
CA GLU A 74 3.27 -7.80 -5.88
C GLU A 74 4.69 -8.36 -6.10
N SER A 75 5.68 -7.52 -6.26
CA SER A 75 7.10 -7.91 -6.25
C SER A 75 7.69 -8.06 -4.84
N VAL A 76 6.90 -7.82 -3.77
CA VAL A 76 7.39 -7.80 -2.38
C VAL A 76 6.50 -8.68 -1.49
N PHE A 77 6.89 -9.95 -1.34
CA PHE A 77 6.25 -10.92 -0.45
C PHE A 77 7.11 -11.27 0.78
N SER A 78 8.34 -10.82 0.81
CA SER A 78 9.25 -11.13 1.91
C SER A 78 10.26 -10.01 2.16
N PRO A 79 10.95 -10.02 3.31
CA PRO A 79 12.09 -9.12 3.53
C PRO A 79 13.20 -9.27 2.49
N ALA A 80 13.41 -10.49 1.95
CA ALA A 80 14.41 -10.74 0.91
C ALA A 80 14.02 -10.07 -0.42
N ASP A 81 12.73 -10.11 -0.79
CA ASP A 81 12.25 -9.43 -2.00
C ASP A 81 12.40 -7.91 -1.86
N ALA A 82 11.98 -7.36 -0.72
CA ALA A 82 12.13 -5.93 -0.44
C ALA A 82 13.60 -5.50 -0.53
N LEU A 83 14.51 -6.27 0.07
CA LEU A 83 15.94 -6.00 0.00
C LEU A 83 16.45 -6.01 -1.46
N ARG A 84 16.01 -6.98 -2.26
CA ARG A 84 16.37 -7.06 -3.69
C ARG A 84 15.89 -5.83 -4.47
N ILE A 85 14.64 -5.39 -4.26
CA ILE A 85 14.08 -4.17 -4.87
C ILE A 85 14.95 -2.95 -4.52
N MET A 86 15.28 -2.77 -3.24
CA MET A 86 16.08 -1.65 -2.77
C MET A 86 17.51 -1.68 -3.33
N GLN A 87 18.15 -2.84 -3.32
CA GLN A 87 19.52 -3.01 -3.83
C GLN A 87 19.64 -2.72 -5.31
N THR A 88 18.65 -3.10 -6.09
CA THR A 88 18.66 -2.91 -7.54
C THR A 88 18.10 -1.54 -7.96
N GLY A 89 17.44 -0.82 -7.06
CA GLY A 89 16.70 0.39 -7.40
C GLY A 89 15.58 0.10 -8.39
N ALA A 90 14.87 -1.01 -8.18
CA ALA A 90 13.78 -1.43 -9.06
C ALA A 90 12.47 -0.69 -8.77
N ALA A 91 12.37 0.01 -7.64
CA ALA A 91 11.25 0.88 -7.30
C ALA A 91 11.70 2.01 -6.37
N ASP A 92 10.94 3.10 -6.32
CA ASP A 92 11.16 4.23 -5.43
C ASP A 92 10.53 4.02 -4.05
N PHE A 93 9.46 3.22 -4.00
CA PHE A 93 8.70 2.90 -2.79
C PHE A 93 8.40 1.40 -2.71
N VAL A 94 8.13 0.91 -1.50
CA VAL A 94 7.77 -0.48 -1.23
C VAL A 94 6.43 -0.53 -0.48
N ASN A 95 5.48 -1.36 -0.97
CA ASN A 95 4.21 -1.60 -0.29
C ASN A 95 4.30 -2.81 0.65
N ILE A 96 4.19 -2.54 1.94
CA ILE A 96 4.11 -3.56 2.99
C ILE A 96 2.64 -3.94 3.19
N LYS A 97 2.31 -5.23 2.99
CA LYS A 97 1.00 -5.79 3.38
C LYS A 97 1.25 -6.97 4.32
N LEU A 98 0.63 -6.98 5.49
CA LEU A 98 0.88 -8.01 6.51
C LEU A 98 0.58 -9.41 5.98
N MET A 99 -0.47 -9.56 5.18
CA MET A 99 -0.84 -10.83 4.56
C MET A 99 0.18 -11.31 3.51
N LYS A 100 0.85 -10.41 2.80
CA LYS A 100 1.91 -10.79 1.86
C LYS A 100 3.18 -11.21 2.58
N CYS A 101 3.66 -10.38 3.50
CA CYS A 101 4.98 -10.59 4.11
C CYS A 101 4.98 -11.57 5.28
N GLY A 102 3.83 -12.11 5.68
CA GLY A 102 3.73 -13.10 6.76
C GLY A 102 3.72 -12.48 8.17
N GLY A 103 3.14 -11.28 8.30
CA GLY A 103 2.85 -10.64 9.59
C GLY A 103 3.86 -9.58 10.03
N ILE A 104 3.66 -9.09 11.26
CA ILE A 104 4.33 -7.91 11.82
C ILE A 104 5.86 -8.05 11.85
N THR A 105 6.38 -9.22 12.21
CA THR A 105 7.83 -9.44 12.34
C THR A 105 8.56 -9.19 11.01
N ASN A 106 8.03 -9.72 9.91
CA ASN A 106 8.62 -9.50 8.60
C ASN A 106 8.37 -8.07 8.09
N ALA A 107 7.21 -7.49 8.38
CA ALA A 107 6.94 -6.10 8.08
C ALA A 107 7.94 -5.15 8.75
N LEU A 108 8.28 -5.38 10.03
CA LEU A 108 9.33 -4.65 10.74
C LEU A 108 10.71 -4.83 10.10
N ARG A 109 11.05 -6.03 9.61
CA ARG A 109 12.32 -6.28 8.90
C ARG A 109 12.37 -5.50 7.59
N ILE A 110 11.26 -5.46 6.84
CA ILE A 110 11.15 -4.67 5.60
C ILE A 110 11.32 -3.18 5.92
N ALA A 111 10.58 -2.67 6.90
CA ALA A 111 10.66 -1.27 7.31
C ALA A 111 12.08 -0.89 7.77
N SER A 112 12.75 -1.76 8.53
CA SER A 112 14.13 -1.50 8.98
C SER A 112 15.15 -1.52 7.82
N ALA A 113 14.98 -2.40 6.84
CA ALA A 113 15.79 -2.37 5.63
C ALA A 113 15.53 -1.08 4.84
N ALA A 114 14.29 -0.68 4.71
CA ALA A 114 13.88 0.56 4.04
C ALA A 114 14.48 1.80 4.71
N GLU A 115 14.53 1.85 6.05
CA GLU A 115 15.21 2.90 6.82
C GLU A 115 16.70 3.00 6.45
N VAL A 116 17.38 1.87 6.28
CA VAL A 116 18.82 1.82 5.90
C VAL A 116 19.05 2.29 4.47
N TYR A 117 18.16 1.93 3.54
CA TYR A 117 18.29 2.31 2.13
C TYR A 117 17.69 3.69 1.81
N GLY A 118 16.99 4.32 2.75
CA GLY A 118 16.29 5.59 2.52
C GLY A 118 15.11 5.46 1.56
N VAL A 119 14.49 4.27 1.47
CA VAL A 119 13.33 3.99 0.63
C VAL A 119 12.06 4.07 1.46
N GLU A 120 11.17 5.00 1.12
CA GLU A 120 9.92 5.13 1.84
C GLU A 120 8.99 3.92 1.59
N CYS A 121 8.15 3.63 2.60
CA CYS A 121 7.17 2.57 2.51
C CYS A 121 5.74 3.11 2.47
N MET A 122 4.90 2.42 1.75
CA MET A 122 3.45 2.41 1.97
C MET A 122 3.09 1.20 2.82
N ILE A 123 2.07 1.30 3.64
CA ILE A 123 1.41 0.13 4.20
C ILE A 123 0.04 0.00 3.57
N GLY A 124 -0.20 -1.17 2.98
CA GLY A 124 -1.47 -1.51 2.36
C GLY A 124 -2.15 -2.69 3.05
N CYS A 125 -3.33 -3.03 2.56
CA CYS A 125 -4.05 -4.23 2.97
C CYS A 125 -4.56 -5.01 1.74
N MET A 126 -5.01 -6.23 1.98
CA MET A 126 -5.90 -6.96 1.09
C MET A 126 -7.35 -6.65 1.51
N LEU A 127 -8.34 -7.38 1.00
CA LEU A 127 -9.69 -7.35 1.59
C LEU A 127 -9.64 -8.11 2.93
N GLU A 128 -9.39 -7.36 3.98
CA GLU A 128 -9.12 -7.87 5.31
C GLU A 128 -10.12 -7.32 6.33
N ALA A 129 -10.43 -8.12 7.34
CA ALA A 129 -11.20 -7.66 8.47
C ALA A 129 -10.40 -6.62 9.30
N LYS A 130 -11.10 -5.76 10.01
CA LYS A 130 -10.54 -4.69 10.84
C LYS A 130 -9.44 -5.16 11.80
N ILE A 131 -9.52 -6.39 12.32
CA ILE A 131 -8.50 -6.93 13.24
C ILE A 131 -7.10 -6.98 12.60
N SER A 132 -7.02 -7.41 11.34
CA SER A 132 -5.75 -7.45 10.60
C SER A 132 -5.28 -6.06 10.23
N VAL A 133 -6.18 -5.25 9.69
CA VAL A 133 -5.86 -3.87 9.29
C VAL A 133 -5.45 -3.02 10.49
N ASN A 134 -6.06 -3.25 11.67
CA ASN A 134 -5.68 -2.57 12.90
C ASN A 134 -4.20 -2.80 13.26
N ALA A 135 -3.69 -4.02 13.09
CA ALA A 135 -2.27 -4.31 13.29
C ALA A 135 -1.37 -3.55 12.29
N ALA A 136 -1.84 -3.34 11.05
CA ALA A 136 -1.13 -2.54 10.06
C ALA A 136 -1.14 -1.04 10.42
N VAL A 137 -2.26 -0.53 10.96
CA VAL A 137 -2.36 0.86 11.45
C VAL A 137 -1.36 1.11 12.58
N GLU A 138 -1.28 0.21 13.56
CA GLU A 138 -0.31 0.31 14.66
C GLU A 138 1.13 0.34 14.15
N LEU A 139 1.45 -0.49 13.18
CA LEU A 139 2.77 -0.50 12.56
C LEU A 139 3.07 0.82 11.82
N ALA A 140 2.08 1.36 11.10
CA ALA A 140 2.22 2.66 10.43
C ALA A 140 2.52 3.79 11.42
N CYS A 141 1.81 3.82 12.55
CA CYS A 141 2.04 4.79 13.60
C CYS A 141 3.41 4.65 14.27
N ALA A 142 3.94 3.41 14.36
CA ALA A 142 5.21 3.13 15.02
C ALA A 142 6.45 3.39 14.14
N LYS A 143 6.32 3.42 12.82
CA LYS A 143 7.45 3.46 11.88
C LYS A 143 7.38 4.66 10.94
N LYS A 144 8.24 5.65 11.17
CA LYS A 144 8.29 6.90 10.37
C LYS A 144 8.61 6.68 8.89
N ILE A 145 9.27 5.59 8.52
CA ILE A 145 9.57 5.25 7.13
C ILE A 145 8.30 4.89 6.34
N ILE A 146 7.22 4.53 7.04
CA ILE A 146 5.90 4.31 6.45
C ILE A 146 5.21 5.66 6.32
N THR A 147 5.32 6.27 5.16
CA THR A 147 4.84 7.62 4.90
C THR A 147 3.51 7.64 4.14
N LYS A 148 3.06 6.50 3.67
CA LYS A 148 1.87 6.33 2.85
C LYS A 148 1.02 5.19 3.39
N VAL A 149 -0.30 5.35 3.29
CA VAL A 149 -1.29 4.41 3.81
C VAL A 149 -2.33 4.13 2.74
N ASP A 150 -2.70 2.85 2.61
CA ASP A 150 -3.81 2.35 1.78
C ASP A 150 -4.50 1.19 2.53
N LEU A 151 -5.35 1.55 3.50
CA LEU A 151 -5.95 0.64 4.49
C LEU A 151 -7.48 0.75 4.48
N ASP A 152 -8.08 0.70 3.31
CA ASP A 152 -9.52 0.87 3.09
C ASP A 152 -10.34 -0.42 3.30
N GLY A 153 -9.70 -1.58 3.48
CA GLY A 153 -10.38 -2.87 3.64
C GLY A 153 -11.57 -2.86 4.58
N PRO A 154 -11.46 -2.34 5.82
CA PRO A 154 -12.58 -2.30 6.76
C PRO A 154 -13.77 -1.44 6.31
N VAL A 155 -13.53 -0.34 5.61
CA VAL A 155 -14.62 0.54 5.14
C VAL A 155 -15.35 0.00 3.90
N LEU A 156 -14.75 -0.98 3.22
CA LEU A 156 -15.37 -1.71 2.13
C LEU A 156 -16.23 -2.89 2.60
N CYS A 157 -16.11 -3.27 3.89
CA CYS A 157 -16.96 -4.31 4.48
C CYS A 157 -18.36 -3.77 4.75
N SER A 158 -19.39 -4.59 4.47
CA SER A 158 -20.78 -4.24 4.77
C SER A 158 -21.09 -4.19 6.28
N GLU A 159 -20.33 -4.92 7.09
CA GLU A 159 -20.47 -4.98 8.56
C GLU A 159 -19.07 -5.05 9.21
N ASP A 160 -18.92 -4.35 10.33
CA ASP A 160 -17.75 -4.48 11.21
C ASP A 160 -18.14 -5.31 12.44
N HIS A 161 -17.52 -6.48 12.58
CA HIS A 161 -17.78 -7.40 13.72
C HIS A 161 -16.81 -7.21 14.88
N ILE A 162 -15.90 -6.24 14.79
CA ILE A 162 -14.86 -5.99 15.80
C ILE A 162 -15.23 -4.77 16.64
N LEU A 163 -15.29 -4.98 17.95
CA LEU A 163 -15.51 -3.91 18.91
C LEU A 163 -14.15 -3.28 19.31
N GLY A 164 -14.09 -1.96 19.29
CA GLY A 164 -12.85 -1.22 19.55
C GLY A 164 -11.87 -1.22 18.37
N GLY A 165 -10.59 -1.04 18.67
CA GLY A 165 -9.54 -0.90 17.66
C GLY A 165 -9.51 0.49 17.00
N ALA A 166 -8.83 0.59 15.88
CA ALA A 166 -8.73 1.84 15.12
C ALA A 166 -10.09 2.33 14.65
N VAL A 167 -10.24 3.64 14.60
CA VAL A 167 -11.44 4.32 14.10
C VAL A 167 -11.16 4.84 12.71
N PHE A 168 -12.02 4.45 11.77
CA PHE A 168 -11.98 4.88 10.37
C PHE A 168 -13.03 5.97 10.17
N ASP A 169 -12.58 7.20 9.99
CA ASP A 169 -13.45 8.37 9.82
C ASP A 169 -13.09 9.07 8.50
N GLU A 170 -13.86 8.81 7.46
CA GLU A 170 -13.68 9.32 6.10
C GLU A 170 -12.22 9.21 5.61
N LYS A 171 -11.42 10.24 5.85
CA LYS A 171 -10.01 10.34 5.43
C LYS A 171 -8.98 10.11 6.54
N ASN A 172 -9.45 9.88 7.76
CA ASN A 172 -8.57 9.69 8.91
C ASN A 172 -8.71 8.29 9.48
N ILE A 173 -7.59 7.72 9.88
CA ILE A 173 -7.53 6.50 10.67
C ILE A 173 -6.82 6.86 11.97
N THR A 174 -7.50 6.67 13.10
CA THR A 174 -6.96 7.01 14.42
C THR A 174 -6.90 5.79 15.32
N ILE A 175 -5.84 5.67 16.10
CA ILE A 175 -5.70 4.66 17.15
C ILE A 175 -6.11 5.24 18.50
N SER A 176 -6.47 4.37 19.44
CA SER A 176 -6.80 4.74 20.81
C SER A 176 -5.60 4.55 21.74
N ASP A 177 -5.66 5.14 22.94
CA ASP A 177 -4.67 4.90 24.01
C ASP A 177 -4.92 3.58 24.78
N ALA A 178 -5.84 2.73 24.31
CA ALA A 178 -6.13 1.45 24.95
C ALA A 178 -4.96 0.46 24.76
N PRO A 179 -4.74 -0.47 25.72
CA PRO A 179 -3.66 -1.45 25.62
C PRO A 179 -3.75 -2.33 24.37
N GLY A 180 -2.59 -2.66 23.80
CA GLY A 180 -2.48 -3.46 22.59
C GLY A 180 -3.10 -2.75 21.39
N MET A 181 -3.86 -3.47 20.59
CA MET A 181 -4.56 -2.90 19.42
C MET A 181 -5.89 -2.22 19.78
N GLY A 182 -6.20 -2.03 21.08
CA GLY A 182 -7.46 -1.44 21.52
C GLY A 182 -8.72 -2.26 21.21
N ILE A 183 -8.57 -3.51 20.79
CA ILE A 183 -9.71 -4.40 20.49
C ILE A 183 -10.34 -4.84 21.81
N GLN A 184 -11.66 -4.65 21.91
CA GLN A 184 -12.45 -4.95 23.11
C GLN A 184 -13.22 -6.29 23.02
N GLY A 185 -13.38 -6.82 21.81
CA GLY A 185 -14.08 -8.07 21.56
C GLY A 185 -14.78 -8.10 20.20
N PHE A 186 -15.79 -8.92 20.12
CA PHE A 186 -16.58 -9.16 18.92
C PHE A 186 -18.05 -8.84 19.14
N VAL A 187 -18.74 -8.45 18.09
CA VAL A 187 -20.19 -8.25 18.14
C VAL A 187 -20.87 -9.61 18.45
N PRO A 188 -21.71 -9.72 19.50
CA PRO A 188 -22.33 -10.98 19.90
C PRO A 188 -23.12 -11.62 18.74
N GLY A 189 -22.94 -12.93 18.56
CA GLY A 189 -23.62 -13.72 17.52
C GLY A 189 -23.12 -13.54 16.09
N LYS A 190 -22.10 -12.71 15.89
CA LYS A 190 -21.51 -12.47 14.55
C LYS A 190 -20.21 -13.23 14.32
N VAL A 191 -19.62 -13.81 15.36
CA VAL A 191 -18.39 -14.59 15.28
C VAL A 191 -18.64 -15.95 15.93
N THR A 192 -18.23 -17.00 15.22
CA THR A 192 -18.25 -18.38 15.74
C THR A 192 -16.82 -18.75 16.12
N TYR A 193 -16.63 -19.20 17.35
CA TYR A 193 -15.37 -19.79 17.78
C TYR A 193 -15.34 -21.24 17.31
N LEU A 194 -14.22 -21.65 16.72
CA LEU A 194 -13.99 -23.06 16.44
C LEU A 194 -13.46 -23.67 17.75
N ASP A 195 -14.19 -24.64 18.27
CA ASP A 195 -13.69 -25.45 19.40
C ASP A 195 -12.51 -26.29 18.88
N ASP A 196 -11.43 -26.39 19.70
CA ASP A 196 -10.21 -27.16 19.40
C ASP A 196 -10.48 -28.67 19.38
#